data_4c8e5f51ec84ad8265db50a95d9d26b3
#
_entry.id   4c8e5f51ec84ad8265db50a95d9d26b3
#
_cell.length_a   1.000
_cell.length_b   1.000
_cell.length_c   1.000
_cell.angle_alpha   90.00
_cell.angle_beta   90.00
_cell.angle_gamma   90.00
#
_symmetry.space_group_name_H-M   'P 1'
#
loop_
_entity.id
_entity.type
_entity.pdbx_description
1 polymer ?
#
loop_
_entity_poly.entity_id
_entity_poly.type
_entity_poly.pdbx_seq_one_letter_code
_entity_poly.pdbx_strand_id
1 'polypeptide(L)'
;IDTYSDLDGETITRYTQMKKLDLPKTQKIASNNTYRYFGMRADIGYERTLGVHDFSAIGAFRYTKNEMTGMTQDFKDANISLRLNYSYDKRYLAELTLAGMGSNKFDKNDRFFFSPAVGASWIISNESFMKEAKAVNFLKLKASFGVLGYTGNTGFFLYQTAWNNNGNYNFFQDQ
;
A
#
# COMPACT_ATOMS: atom_id res chain seq x y z
N ILE A 1 -2.69 -41.89 -36.18
CA ILE A 1 -3.30 -42.90 -37.11
C ILE A 1 -3.36 -42.23 -38.45
N ASP A 2 -2.50 -42.65 -39.37
CA ASP A 2 -2.50 -42.10 -40.72
C ASP A 2 -3.14 -43.14 -41.64
N THR A 3 -4.15 -42.73 -42.38
CA THR A 3 -4.86 -43.58 -43.37
C THR A 3 -4.45 -43.16 -44.76
N TYR A 4 -3.92 -44.08 -45.52
CA TYR A 4 -3.58 -43.88 -46.94
C TYR A 4 -4.41 -44.87 -47.78
N SER A 5 -4.87 -44.42 -48.96
CA SER A 5 -5.49 -45.27 -49.97
C SER A 5 -4.41 -45.72 -50.94
N ASP A 6 -4.31 -46.98 -51.18
CA ASP A 6 -3.47 -47.57 -52.24
C ASP A 6 -4.12 -47.36 -53.63
N LEU A 7 -3.33 -47.50 -54.70
CA LEU A 7 -3.78 -47.39 -56.10
C LEU A 7 -4.90 -48.41 -56.46
N ASP A 8 -5.07 -49.48 -55.71
CA ASP A 8 -6.13 -50.48 -55.85
C ASP A 8 -7.36 -50.19 -54.97
N GLY A 9 -7.43 -49.09 -54.26
CA GLY A 9 -8.57 -48.66 -53.45
C GLY A 9 -8.68 -49.33 -52.08
N GLU A 10 -7.70 -50.13 -51.67
CA GLU A 10 -7.65 -50.62 -50.30
C GLU A 10 -7.18 -49.59 -49.28
N THR A 11 -7.86 -49.49 -48.16
CA THR A 11 -7.52 -48.59 -47.08
C THR A 11 -6.48 -49.24 -46.20
N ILE A 12 -5.23 -48.78 -46.31
CA ILE A 12 -4.14 -49.23 -45.43
C ILE A 12 -4.10 -48.36 -44.18
N THR A 13 -4.44 -48.93 -43.05
CA THR A 13 -4.32 -48.25 -41.73
C THR A 13 -2.98 -48.58 -41.11
N ARG A 14 -2.07 -47.62 -41.11
CA ARG A 14 -0.76 -47.76 -40.48
C ARG A 14 -0.83 -47.24 -39.03
N TYR A 15 -0.69 -48.16 -38.11
CA TYR A 15 -0.54 -47.78 -36.69
C TYR A 15 0.91 -47.45 -36.42
N THR A 16 1.22 -46.17 -36.31
CA THR A 16 2.53 -45.72 -35.80
C THR A 16 2.48 -45.73 -34.29
N GLN A 17 3.11 -46.71 -33.68
CA GLN A 17 3.28 -46.70 -32.23
C GLN A 17 4.21 -45.57 -31.86
N MET A 18 3.67 -44.46 -31.32
CA MET A 18 4.50 -43.43 -30.75
C MET A 18 5.29 -44.03 -29.60
N LYS A 19 6.59 -44.10 -29.74
CA LYS A 19 7.48 -44.52 -28.66
C LYS A 19 7.23 -43.51 -27.51
N LYS A 20 6.73 -44.04 -26.38
CA LYS A 20 6.53 -43.26 -25.18
C LYS A 20 7.90 -42.71 -24.81
N LEU A 21 8.09 -41.39 -25.00
CA LEU A 21 9.31 -40.70 -24.61
C LEU A 21 9.29 -40.64 -23.08
N ASP A 22 10.02 -41.56 -22.44
CA ASP A 22 10.28 -41.44 -21.00
C ASP A 22 11.23 -40.27 -20.79
N LEU A 23 10.65 -39.09 -20.73
CA LEU A 23 11.34 -37.92 -20.27
C LEU A 23 11.66 -38.12 -18.78
N PRO A 24 12.93 -38.01 -18.37
CA PRO A 24 13.25 -38.06 -16.96
C PRO A 24 12.45 -36.98 -16.24
N LYS A 25 11.68 -37.38 -15.24
CA LYS A 25 10.96 -36.45 -14.37
C LYS A 25 11.94 -35.68 -13.53
N THR A 26 12.63 -34.74 -14.14
CA THR A 26 13.47 -33.76 -13.44
C THR A 26 12.60 -32.61 -13.01
N GLN A 27 12.26 -32.59 -11.73
CA GLN A 27 11.63 -31.42 -11.12
C GLN A 27 12.75 -30.38 -10.89
N LYS A 28 12.73 -29.34 -11.71
CA LYS A 28 13.68 -28.23 -11.60
C LYS A 28 12.95 -27.03 -11.02
N ILE A 29 13.36 -26.56 -9.85
CA ILE A 29 12.86 -25.29 -9.31
C ILE A 29 13.51 -24.19 -10.15
N ALA A 30 12.74 -23.53 -11.02
CA ALA A 30 13.22 -22.49 -11.93
C ALA A 30 13.47 -21.14 -11.18
N SER A 31 12.77 -20.88 -10.10
CA SER A 31 12.97 -19.72 -9.25
C SER A 31 12.54 -20.03 -7.82
N ASN A 32 13.28 -19.51 -6.85
CA ASN A 32 12.93 -19.56 -5.44
C ASN A 32 12.79 -18.12 -4.93
N ASN A 33 11.57 -17.60 -4.91
CA ASN A 33 11.27 -16.28 -4.37
C ASN A 33 10.77 -16.46 -2.93
N THR A 34 11.55 -15.96 -1.98
CA THR A 34 11.16 -15.92 -0.57
C THR A 34 10.71 -14.51 -0.22
N TYR A 35 9.52 -14.40 0.33
CA TYR A 35 8.97 -13.17 0.89
C TYR A 35 8.84 -13.32 2.41
N ARG A 36 9.42 -12.38 3.15
CA ARG A 36 9.32 -12.31 4.61
C ARG A 36 8.73 -10.97 5.01
N TYR A 37 7.69 -11.02 5.80
CA TYR A 37 7.05 -9.85 6.38
C TYR A 37 7.16 -9.90 7.90
N PHE A 38 7.62 -8.81 8.48
CA PHE A 38 7.56 -8.57 9.91
C PHE A 38 6.80 -7.28 10.17
N GLY A 39 5.76 -7.33 11.01
CA GLY A 39 4.97 -6.16 11.40
C GLY A 39 4.79 -6.13 12.90
N MET A 40 4.95 -4.94 13.49
CA MET A 40 4.66 -4.65 14.89
C MET A 40 3.72 -3.46 14.96
N ARG A 41 2.72 -3.53 15.83
CA ARG A 41 1.79 -2.44 16.12
C ARG A 41 1.55 -2.34 17.60
N ALA A 42 1.48 -1.13 18.11
CA ALA A 42 1.09 -0.80 19.46
C ALA A 42 0.14 0.40 19.43
N ASP A 43 -0.95 0.31 20.16
CA ASP A 43 -1.94 1.38 20.28
C ASP A 43 -2.21 1.63 21.75
N ILE A 44 -2.35 2.90 22.13
CA ILE A 44 -2.75 3.34 23.47
C ILE A 44 -3.90 4.35 23.31
N GLY A 45 -4.97 4.14 24.06
CA GLY A 45 -6.14 5.01 24.05
C GLY A 45 -6.45 5.55 25.43
N TYR A 46 -6.92 6.80 25.47
CA TYR A 46 -7.45 7.44 26.67
C TYR A 46 -8.74 8.17 26.32
N GLU A 47 -9.78 7.96 27.11
CA GLU A 47 -11.06 8.63 26.95
C GLU A 47 -11.55 9.15 28.30
N ARG A 48 -12.12 10.36 28.30
CA ARG A 48 -12.69 10.95 29.51
C ARG A 48 -13.82 11.93 29.18
N THR A 49 -14.92 11.77 29.89
CA THR A 49 -16.05 12.69 29.88
C THR A 49 -16.09 13.52 31.16
N LEU A 50 -16.16 14.83 31.02
CA LEU A 50 -16.28 15.80 32.12
C LEU A 50 -17.51 16.70 31.87
N GLY A 51 -18.67 16.25 32.36
CA GLY A 51 -19.93 16.94 32.11
C GLY A 51 -20.30 16.96 30.65
N VAL A 52 -20.27 18.12 30.01
CA VAL A 52 -20.57 18.33 28.58
C VAL A 52 -19.33 18.22 27.67
N HIS A 53 -18.15 17.95 28.25
CA HIS A 53 -16.89 17.88 27.58
C HIS A 53 -16.43 16.41 27.42
N ASP A 54 -16.28 15.95 26.21
CA ASP A 54 -15.71 14.63 25.89
C ASP A 54 -14.32 14.80 25.28
N PHE A 55 -13.34 14.11 25.83
CA PHE A 55 -11.95 14.07 25.35
C PHE A 55 -11.59 12.65 24.98
N SER A 56 -10.96 12.47 23.84
CA SER A 56 -10.28 11.21 23.52
C SER A 56 -8.92 11.44 22.90
N ALA A 57 -7.97 10.59 23.26
CA ALA A 57 -6.62 10.60 22.70
C ALA A 57 -6.25 9.17 22.32
N ILE A 58 -5.71 8.98 21.13
CA ILE A 58 -5.24 7.68 20.63
C ILE A 58 -3.83 7.88 20.11
N GLY A 59 -2.87 7.21 20.74
CA GLY A 59 -1.50 7.07 20.25
C GLY A 59 -1.34 5.74 19.55
N ALA A 60 -0.69 5.71 18.37
CA ALA A 60 -0.43 4.49 17.63
C ALA A 60 1.02 4.48 17.13
N PHE A 61 1.65 3.33 17.18
CA PHE A 61 2.94 3.04 16.59
C PHE A 61 2.82 1.83 15.68
N ARG A 62 3.44 1.89 14.51
CA ARG A 62 3.53 0.78 13.57
C ARG A 62 4.92 0.73 12.98
N TYR A 63 5.49 -0.47 12.94
CA TYR A 63 6.73 -0.78 12.23
C TYR A 63 6.51 -1.95 11.29
N THR A 64 7.01 -1.86 10.07
CA THR A 64 6.95 -2.94 9.09
C THR A 64 8.31 -3.14 8.44
N LYS A 65 8.65 -4.41 8.21
CA LYS A 65 9.85 -4.83 7.46
C LYS A 65 9.45 -5.88 6.44
N ASN A 66 9.76 -5.63 5.18
CA ASN A 66 9.55 -6.55 4.07
C ASN A 66 10.88 -6.93 3.45
N GLU A 67 11.13 -8.22 3.36
CA GLU A 67 12.30 -8.81 2.69
C GLU A 67 11.80 -9.64 1.52
N MET A 68 12.39 -9.49 0.34
CA MET A 68 12.08 -10.31 -0.82
C MET A 68 13.38 -10.71 -1.54
N THR A 69 13.48 -11.98 -1.92
CA THR A 69 14.61 -12.49 -2.70
C THR A 69 14.75 -11.69 -4.00
N GLY A 70 15.95 -11.23 -4.31
CA GLY A 70 16.22 -10.42 -5.50
C GLY A 70 16.05 -8.90 -5.30
N MET A 71 15.56 -8.44 -4.16
CA MET A 71 15.62 -7.03 -3.80
C MET A 71 17.02 -6.64 -3.29
N THR A 72 17.48 -5.48 -3.74
CA THR A 72 18.79 -4.93 -3.32
C THR A 72 18.79 -4.48 -1.86
N GLN A 73 17.60 -4.15 -1.32
CA GLN A 73 17.44 -3.66 0.05
C GLN A 73 16.08 -4.02 0.61
N ASP A 74 16.04 -4.38 1.91
CA ASP A 74 14.79 -4.57 2.65
C ASP A 74 14.00 -3.27 2.73
N PHE A 75 12.70 -3.36 2.59
CA PHE A 75 11.81 -2.24 2.82
C PHE A 75 11.45 -2.14 4.30
N LYS A 76 11.65 -0.96 4.88
CA LYS A 76 11.35 -0.67 6.29
C LYS A 76 10.58 0.64 6.40
N ASP A 77 9.43 0.57 7.07
CA ASP A 77 8.60 1.73 7.41
C ASP A 77 8.32 1.78 8.90
N ALA A 78 8.37 2.98 9.45
CA ALA A 78 7.94 3.26 10.81
C ALA A 78 6.94 4.41 10.79
N ASN A 79 5.83 4.25 11.51
CA ASN A 79 4.79 5.27 11.63
C ASN A 79 4.45 5.45 13.11
N ILE A 80 4.36 6.70 13.53
CA ILE A 80 3.84 7.09 14.83
C ILE A 80 2.73 8.10 14.62
N SER A 81 1.64 8.00 15.36
CA SER A 81 0.54 8.93 15.27
C SER A 81 -0.10 9.21 16.61
N LEU A 82 -0.58 10.43 16.78
CA LEU A 82 -1.39 10.88 17.89
C LEU A 82 -2.64 11.54 17.33
N ARG A 83 -3.81 11.04 17.72
CA ARG A 83 -5.10 11.67 17.42
C ARG A 83 -5.73 12.14 18.69
N LEU A 84 -6.11 13.41 18.73
CA LEU A 84 -6.83 14.05 19.80
C LEU A 84 -8.20 14.45 19.29
N ASN A 85 -9.25 14.08 20.00
CA ASN A 85 -10.61 14.48 19.71
C ASN A 85 -11.16 15.20 20.94
N TYR A 86 -11.92 16.23 20.68
CA TYR A 86 -12.65 16.98 21.66
C TYR A 86 -14.09 17.17 21.18
N SER A 87 -15.05 16.97 22.05
CA SER A 87 -16.46 17.26 21.80
C SER A 87 -17.03 18.10 22.92
N TYR A 88 -17.74 19.15 22.54
CA TYR A 88 -18.49 19.99 23.44
C TYR A 88 -19.98 19.81 23.23
N ASP A 89 -20.68 19.39 24.28
CA ASP A 89 -22.12 19.17 24.33
C ASP A 89 -22.66 18.35 23.15
N LYS A 90 -21.84 17.43 22.61
CA LYS A 90 -22.15 16.60 21.44
C LYS A 90 -22.63 17.42 20.21
N ARG A 91 -22.30 18.71 20.17
CA ARG A 91 -22.62 19.65 19.09
C ARG A 91 -21.38 20.08 18.31
N TYR A 92 -20.34 20.46 19.01
CA TYR A 92 -19.10 20.96 18.42
C TYR A 92 -17.98 19.95 18.63
N LEU A 93 -17.33 19.53 17.55
CA LEU A 93 -16.23 18.57 17.62
C LEU A 93 -15.00 19.18 16.96
N ALA A 94 -13.86 18.97 17.60
CA ALA A 94 -12.55 19.30 17.06
C ALA A 94 -11.67 18.06 17.04
N GLU A 95 -10.87 17.89 16.00
CA GLU A 95 -9.94 16.80 15.82
C GLU A 95 -8.55 17.35 15.45
N LEU A 96 -7.52 16.86 16.13
CA LEU A 96 -6.12 17.08 15.76
C LEU A 96 -5.44 15.74 15.58
N THR A 97 -4.85 15.52 14.42
CA THR A 97 -4.03 14.35 14.13
C THR A 97 -2.61 14.80 13.82
N LEU A 98 -1.65 14.23 14.53
CA LEU A 98 -0.22 14.42 14.30
C LEU A 98 0.35 13.06 13.92
N ALA A 99 0.94 12.93 12.74
CA ALA A 99 1.56 11.68 12.31
C ALA A 99 2.99 11.92 11.85
N GLY A 100 3.89 11.02 12.24
CA GLY A 100 5.25 10.94 11.76
C GLY A 100 5.45 9.63 11.00
N MET A 101 6.04 9.71 9.82
CA MET A 101 6.36 8.56 8.99
C MET A 101 7.84 8.54 8.67
N GLY A 102 8.48 7.38 8.80
CA GLY A 102 9.86 7.15 8.41
C GLY A 102 9.94 5.98 7.44
N SER A 103 10.70 6.16 6.33
CA SER A 103 10.92 5.10 5.35
C SER A 103 12.38 5.07 4.91
N ASN A 104 12.95 3.86 4.75
CA ASN A 104 14.31 3.70 4.25
C ASN A 104 14.42 3.82 2.72
N LYS A 105 13.34 4.13 2.02
CA LYS A 105 13.35 4.44 0.59
C LYS A 105 14.00 5.79 0.29
N PHE A 106 14.00 6.70 1.28
CA PHE A 106 14.52 8.05 1.14
C PHE A 106 15.94 8.20 1.71
N ASP A 107 16.62 9.27 1.32
CA ASP A 107 17.93 9.64 1.89
C ASP A 107 17.85 9.76 3.41
N LYS A 108 18.99 9.63 4.08
CA LYS A 108 19.06 9.68 5.55
C LYS A 108 18.53 10.98 6.14
N ASN A 109 18.65 12.08 5.41
CA ASN A 109 18.21 13.39 5.84
C ASN A 109 16.72 13.63 5.63
N ASP A 110 16.10 12.92 4.67
CA ASP A 110 14.70 13.10 4.26
C ASP A 110 13.80 11.89 4.61
N ARG A 111 14.29 11.01 5.49
CA ARG A 111 13.58 9.77 5.85
C ARG A 111 12.31 9.98 6.63
N PHE A 112 12.22 11.10 7.35
CA PHE A 112 11.11 11.36 8.25
C PHE A 112 10.23 12.47 7.70
N PHE A 113 8.96 12.19 7.63
CA PHE A 113 7.93 13.11 7.18
C PHE A 113 6.91 13.32 8.29
N PHE A 114 6.53 14.60 8.52
CA PHE A 114 5.51 14.96 9.47
C PHE A 114 4.21 15.35 8.77
N SER A 115 3.10 14.74 9.18
CA SER A 115 1.76 14.86 8.59
C SER A 115 0.76 15.37 9.62
N PRO A 116 0.63 16.68 9.81
CA PRO A 116 -0.41 17.26 10.66
C PRO A 116 -1.74 17.33 9.93
N ALA A 117 -2.83 17.11 10.64
CA ALA A 117 -4.19 17.32 10.15
C ALA A 117 -5.07 17.86 11.27
N VAL A 118 -5.95 18.79 10.93
CA VAL A 118 -6.94 19.37 11.82
C VAL A 118 -8.34 19.24 11.21
N GLY A 119 -9.33 19.06 12.04
CA GLY A 119 -10.72 18.99 11.62
C GLY A 119 -11.64 19.62 12.66
N ALA A 120 -12.72 20.18 12.18
CA ALA A 120 -13.81 20.66 13.02
C ALA A 120 -15.15 20.17 12.43
N SER A 121 -16.11 19.91 13.30
CA SER A 121 -17.45 19.59 12.85
C SER A 121 -18.50 20.11 13.83
N TRP A 122 -19.66 20.44 13.24
CA TRP A 122 -20.82 20.95 13.95
C TRP A 122 -22.00 20.04 13.67
N ILE A 123 -22.61 19.48 14.71
CA ILE A 123 -23.82 18.68 14.63
C ILE A 123 -25.00 19.61 14.81
N ILE A 124 -25.48 20.16 13.72
CA ILE A 124 -26.55 21.16 13.66
C ILE A 124 -27.86 20.56 14.19
N SER A 125 -28.12 19.28 13.92
CA SER A 125 -29.33 18.61 14.42
C SER A 125 -29.46 18.55 15.95
N ASN A 126 -28.33 18.73 16.68
CA ASN A 126 -28.35 18.76 18.14
C ASN A 126 -28.62 20.17 18.72
N GLU A 127 -28.73 21.19 17.86
CA GLU A 127 -29.06 22.56 18.30
C GLU A 127 -30.51 22.70 18.69
N SER A 128 -30.77 23.62 19.61
CA SER A 128 -32.13 23.85 20.14
C SER A 128 -33.14 24.28 19.05
N PHE A 129 -32.67 25.07 18.06
CA PHE A 129 -33.51 25.53 16.95
C PHE A 129 -33.88 24.43 15.94
N MET A 130 -33.17 23.30 15.95
CA MET A 130 -33.44 22.16 15.08
C MET A 130 -34.41 21.14 15.68
N LYS A 131 -34.75 21.23 16.97
CA LYS A 131 -35.60 20.25 17.66
C LYS A 131 -37.01 20.16 17.05
N GLU A 132 -37.52 21.22 16.42
CA GLU A 132 -38.81 21.28 15.78
C GLU A 132 -38.78 20.87 14.31
N ALA A 133 -37.61 20.71 13.71
CA ALA A 133 -37.41 20.35 12.31
C ALA A 133 -37.62 18.86 12.07
N LYS A 134 -38.89 18.40 12.04
CA LYS A 134 -39.27 16.97 11.89
C LYS A 134 -38.75 16.29 10.60
N ALA A 135 -38.38 17.08 9.59
CA ALA A 135 -37.92 16.56 8.31
C ALA A 135 -36.43 16.19 8.32
N VAL A 136 -35.65 16.58 9.34
CA VAL A 136 -34.18 16.37 9.40
C VAL A 136 -33.82 15.59 10.65
N ASN A 137 -33.52 14.32 10.50
CA ASN A 137 -33.13 13.47 11.63
C ASN A 137 -31.68 13.69 12.07
N PHE A 138 -30.78 14.00 11.12
CA PHE A 138 -29.39 14.26 11.40
C PHE A 138 -28.76 15.19 10.37
N LEU A 139 -28.13 16.25 10.84
CA LEU A 139 -27.40 17.22 10.02
C LEU A 139 -26.07 17.56 10.68
N LYS A 140 -24.95 17.25 9.99
CA LYS A 140 -23.60 17.53 10.44
C LYS A 140 -22.80 18.23 9.36
N LEU A 141 -22.20 19.35 9.68
CA LEU A 141 -21.20 20.03 8.85
C LEU A 141 -19.81 19.63 9.34
N LYS A 142 -18.90 19.28 8.41
CA LYS A 142 -17.50 18.96 8.72
C LYS A 142 -16.57 19.66 7.75
N ALA A 143 -15.48 20.24 8.30
CA ALA A 143 -14.35 20.75 7.55
C ALA A 143 -13.06 20.16 8.11
N SER A 144 -12.11 19.83 7.23
CA SER A 144 -10.79 19.33 7.64
C SER A 144 -9.73 19.76 6.67
N PHE A 145 -8.53 19.96 7.20
CA PHE A 145 -7.32 20.29 6.43
C PHE A 145 -6.16 19.45 6.96
N GLY A 146 -5.27 18.99 6.08
CA GLY A 146 -4.11 18.22 6.49
C GLY A 146 -3.08 18.10 5.38
N VAL A 147 -1.86 17.79 5.78
CA VAL A 147 -0.74 17.48 4.90
C VAL A 147 -0.44 16.00 5.01
N LEU A 148 -0.39 15.31 3.88
CA LEU A 148 -0.13 13.87 3.82
C LEU A 148 1.18 13.59 3.10
N GLY A 149 2.02 12.74 3.67
CA GLY A 149 3.16 12.13 3.00
C GLY A 149 2.75 10.80 2.37
N TYR A 150 3.29 10.51 1.20
CA TYR A 150 3.04 9.27 0.50
C TYR A 150 4.34 8.57 0.10
N THR A 151 4.50 7.32 0.51
CA THR A 151 5.69 6.50 0.22
C THR A 151 5.38 5.30 -0.70
N GLY A 152 4.13 5.14 -1.14
CA GLY A 152 3.60 3.92 -1.75
C GLY A 152 4.37 3.44 -2.97
N ASN A 153 4.24 4.07 -4.12
CA ASN A 153 4.82 3.61 -5.39
C ASN A 153 6.22 4.18 -5.69
N THR A 154 6.93 4.70 -4.70
CA THR A 154 8.30 5.19 -4.90
C THR A 154 9.28 4.03 -4.87
N GLY A 155 10.19 3.97 -5.85
CA GLY A 155 11.33 3.04 -5.87
C GLY A 155 12.37 3.40 -4.80
N PHE A 156 13.32 2.49 -4.59
CA PHE A 156 14.50 2.77 -3.79
C PHE A 156 15.49 3.63 -4.57
N PHE A 157 16.28 4.44 -3.87
CA PHE A 157 17.40 5.22 -4.43
C PHE A 157 17.04 6.24 -5.51
N LEU A 158 15.78 6.69 -5.59
CA LEU A 158 15.36 7.73 -6.56
C LEU A 158 16.08 9.07 -6.35
N TYR A 159 16.68 9.29 -5.18
CA TYR A 159 17.51 10.46 -4.86
C TYR A 159 18.94 10.36 -5.37
N GLN A 160 19.36 9.18 -5.88
CA GLN A 160 20.68 8.99 -6.43
C GLN A 160 20.69 9.28 -7.94
N THR A 161 21.73 9.95 -8.40
CA THR A 161 21.95 10.16 -9.82
C THR A 161 22.32 8.83 -10.47
N ALA A 162 21.49 8.34 -11.39
CA ALA A 162 21.77 7.14 -12.16
C ALA A 162 22.20 7.51 -13.58
N TRP A 163 23.30 6.93 -14.02
CA TRP A 163 23.79 7.06 -15.38
C TRP A 163 23.46 5.79 -16.16
N ASN A 164 22.67 5.93 -17.22
CA ASN A 164 22.41 4.83 -18.15
C ASN A 164 23.24 5.02 -19.41
N ASN A 165 23.90 3.95 -19.84
CA ASN A 165 24.54 3.92 -21.15
C ASN A 165 23.46 3.79 -22.24
N ASN A 166 23.01 4.91 -22.79
CA ASN A 166 22.02 4.96 -23.86
C ASN A 166 22.69 5.08 -25.23
N GLY A 167 23.56 4.16 -25.57
CA GLY A 167 24.12 4.05 -26.91
C GLY A 167 25.66 4.03 -26.96
N ASN A 168 26.15 3.49 -28.06
CA ASN A 168 27.58 3.54 -28.44
C ASN A 168 27.78 4.75 -29.34
N TYR A 169 28.65 5.67 -28.97
CA TYR A 169 29.14 6.69 -29.89
C TYR A 169 30.25 6.07 -30.74
N ASN A 170 30.01 5.92 -32.03
CA ASN A 170 31.06 5.60 -32.99
C ASN A 170 31.79 6.89 -33.38
N PHE A 171 33.03 7.03 -32.90
CA PHE A 171 33.88 8.17 -33.22
C PHE A 171 34.56 8.06 -34.58
N PHE A 172 34.38 6.95 -35.29
CA PHE A 172 34.91 6.75 -36.62
C PHE A 172 33.73 6.71 -37.62
N GLN A 173 33.47 7.84 -38.25
CA GLN A 173 32.77 7.85 -39.53
C GLN A 173 33.87 7.64 -40.58
N ASP A 174 33.81 6.51 -41.30
CA ASP A 174 34.69 6.23 -42.41
C ASP A 174 34.55 7.36 -43.45
N GLN A 175 35.76 7.82 -43.90
CA GLN A 175 35.89 8.73 -45.02
C GLN A 175 35.57 8.02 -46.35
#